data_d8f958ff24ee6a564fbe644055871f6f
#
_entry.id   d8f958ff24ee6a564fbe644055871f6f
#
_cell.length_a   1.000
_cell.length_b   1.000
_cell.length_c   1.000
_cell.angle_alpha   90.00
_cell.angle_beta   90.00
_cell.angle_gamma   90.00
#
_symmetry.space_group_name_H-M   'P 1'
#
loop_
_entity.id
_entity.type
_entity.pdbx_description
1 polymer ?
#
loop_
_entity_poly.entity_id
_entity_poly.type
_entity_poly.pdbx_seq_one_letter_code
_entity_poly.pdbx_strand_id
1 'polypeptide(L)'
;MLIAFLVGVTLGGYLFSDTRPRSFLALNRCDGTCLQTNELLGLLASVGVQRFSGLAPKVLKETDKTIVIEHPSPTARIHYLVIPKKDIKNVAELSDADNEYLIDAFKVAREIIKEQNLTDYRLTTNGPGFQTATYLHFHLTAN
;
A
#
# COMPACT_ATOMS: atom_id res chain seq x y z
N MET A 1 31.31 -7.28 -15.96
CA MET A 1 29.95 -7.12 -16.53
C MET A 1 29.00 -8.26 -16.14
N LEU A 2 29.36 -9.55 -16.32
CA LEU A 2 28.48 -10.69 -16.01
C LEU A 2 28.00 -10.72 -14.55
N ILE A 3 28.89 -10.49 -13.58
CA ILE A 3 28.56 -10.48 -12.15
C ILE A 3 27.53 -9.37 -11.83
N ALA A 4 27.72 -8.15 -12.33
CA ALA A 4 26.78 -7.05 -12.12
C ALA A 4 25.41 -7.34 -12.73
N PHE A 5 25.36 -7.99 -13.89
CA PHE A 5 24.13 -8.44 -14.52
C PHE A 5 23.42 -9.50 -13.67
N LEU A 6 24.13 -10.53 -13.20
CA LEU A 6 23.57 -11.57 -12.35
C LEU A 6 23.05 -11.01 -11.02
N VAL A 7 23.80 -10.11 -10.39
CA VAL A 7 23.35 -9.41 -9.16
C VAL A 7 22.10 -8.60 -9.44
N GLY A 8 22.04 -7.87 -10.55
CA GLY A 8 20.85 -7.09 -10.93
C GLY A 8 19.61 -7.96 -11.15
N VAL A 9 19.75 -9.08 -11.85
CA VAL A 9 18.66 -10.03 -12.09
C VAL A 9 18.17 -10.68 -10.81
N THR A 10 19.09 -11.14 -9.94
CA THR A 10 18.69 -11.76 -8.67
C THR A 10 18.04 -10.76 -7.72
N LEU A 11 18.60 -9.56 -7.59
CA LEU A 11 18.03 -8.51 -6.77
C LEU A 11 16.66 -8.06 -7.28
N GLY A 12 16.54 -7.81 -8.59
CA GLY A 12 15.28 -7.44 -9.22
C GLY A 12 14.23 -8.54 -9.07
N GLY A 13 14.60 -9.81 -9.30
CA GLY A 13 13.72 -10.95 -9.08
C GLY A 13 13.21 -11.00 -7.63
N TYR A 14 14.09 -10.81 -6.64
CA TYR A 14 13.70 -10.77 -5.23
C TYR A 14 12.78 -9.60 -4.88
N LEU A 15 13.10 -8.40 -5.33
CA LEU A 15 12.32 -7.20 -5.00
C LEU A 15 10.92 -7.20 -5.61
N PHE A 16 10.77 -7.76 -6.82
CA PHE A 16 9.53 -7.70 -7.59
C PHE A 16 8.80 -9.03 -7.72
N SER A 17 9.23 -10.10 -7.00
CA SER A 17 8.61 -11.42 -7.07
C SER A 17 7.12 -11.42 -6.70
N ASP A 18 6.73 -10.60 -5.73
CA ASP A 18 5.39 -10.56 -5.17
C ASP A 18 4.62 -9.28 -5.54
N THR A 19 5.06 -8.59 -6.60
CA THR A 19 4.36 -7.42 -7.12
C THR A 19 3.43 -7.80 -8.27
N ARG A 20 2.24 -7.19 -8.31
CA ARG A 20 1.34 -7.32 -9.46
C ARG A 20 1.83 -6.46 -10.64
N PRO A 21 1.59 -6.90 -11.89
CA PRO A 21 1.96 -6.13 -13.07
C PRO A 21 1.32 -4.74 -13.07
N ARG A 22 2.11 -3.71 -13.38
CA ARG A 22 1.66 -2.31 -13.50
C ARG A 22 2.13 -1.69 -14.80
N SER A 23 1.21 -1.01 -15.48
CA SER A 23 1.50 -0.27 -16.72
C SER A 23 1.75 1.21 -16.38
N PHE A 24 2.93 1.52 -15.83
CA PHE A 24 3.28 2.91 -15.55
C PHE A 24 3.65 3.74 -16.79
N LEU A 25 3.79 3.11 -17.96
CA LEU A 25 3.94 3.80 -19.25
C LEU A 25 2.72 3.56 -20.13
N ALA A 26 2.01 4.62 -20.49
CA ALA A 26 0.84 4.57 -21.37
C ALA A 26 1.19 5.16 -22.75
N LEU A 27 1.99 4.42 -23.54
CA LEU A 27 2.51 4.89 -24.85
C LEU A 27 1.41 5.18 -25.87
N ASN A 28 0.23 4.60 -25.73
CA ASN A 28 -0.93 4.76 -26.64
C ASN A 28 -1.90 5.88 -26.22
N ARG A 29 -1.65 6.61 -25.14
CA ARG A 29 -2.50 7.67 -24.60
C ARG A 29 -1.72 8.89 -24.16
N CYS A 30 -0.63 9.20 -24.89
CA CYS A 30 0.25 10.31 -24.53
C CYS A 30 -0.29 11.64 -25.06
N ASP A 31 -1.17 12.30 -24.29
CA ASP A 31 -1.51 13.70 -24.48
C ASP A 31 -0.74 14.58 -23.46
N GLY A 32 0.60 14.57 -23.59
CA GLY A 32 1.50 15.38 -22.74
C GLY A 32 2.33 14.58 -21.73
N THR A 33 1.78 13.64 -20.97
CA THR A 33 2.54 12.76 -20.07
C THR A 33 2.16 11.30 -20.30
N CYS A 34 3.15 10.49 -20.68
CA CYS A 34 3.01 9.03 -20.84
C CYS A 34 3.20 8.27 -19.52
N LEU A 35 3.60 8.97 -18.45
CA LEU A 35 3.90 8.36 -17.16
C LEU A 35 2.67 8.35 -16.26
N GLN A 36 2.21 7.16 -15.88
CA GLN A 36 1.18 6.96 -14.86
C GLN A 36 1.84 6.92 -13.48
N THR A 37 1.92 8.07 -12.83
CA THR A 37 2.62 8.22 -11.53
C THR A 37 2.00 7.38 -10.43
N ASN A 38 0.69 7.19 -10.43
CA ASN A 38 -0.03 6.34 -9.46
C ASN A 38 0.37 4.86 -9.56
N GLU A 39 0.60 4.33 -10.78
CA GLU A 39 1.08 2.97 -10.99
C GLU A 39 2.54 2.81 -10.53
N LEU A 40 3.39 3.80 -10.79
CA LEU A 40 4.76 3.81 -10.30
C LEU A 40 4.81 3.88 -8.77
N LEU A 41 4.01 4.75 -8.16
CA LEU A 41 3.89 4.85 -6.71
C LEU A 41 3.33 3.56 -6.11
N GLY A 42 2.38 2.91 -6.78
CA GLY A 42 1.86 1.61 -6.37
C GLY A 42 2.92 0.51 -6.36
N LEU A 43 3.80 0.49 -7.36
CA LEU A 43 4.94 -0.44 -7.41
C LEU A 43 5.93 -0.18 -6.27
N LEU A 44 6.30 1.08 -6.04
CA LEU A 44 7.20 1.46 -4.95
C LEU A 44 6.58 1.17 -3.57
N ALA A 45 5.28 1.42 -3.40
CA ALA A 45 4.56 1.07 -2.18
C ALA A 45 4.55 -0.45 -1.95
N SER A 46 4.32 -1.24 -3.00
CA SER A 46 4.36 -2.70 -2.93
C SER A 46 5.70 -3.22 -2.42
N VAL A 47 6.79 -2.81 -3.06
CA VAL A 47 8.15 -3.20 -2.65
C VAL A 47 8.47 -2.68 -1.25
N GLY A 48 8.13 -1.42 -0.95
CA GLY A 48 8.37 -0.79 0.35
C GLY A 48 7.66 -1.52 1.49
N VAL A 49 6.36 -1.77 1.33
CA VAL A 49 5.54 -2.41 2.37
C VAL A 49 5.93 -3.88 2.58
N GLN A 50 6.27 -4.60 1.51
CA GLN A 50 6.56 -6.03 1.60
C GLN A 50 8.01 -6.34 2.00
N ARG A 51 8.98 -5.53 1.59
CA ARG A 51 10.41 -5.81 1.79
C ARG A 51 11.10 -4.87 2.78
N PHE A 52 10.58 -3.66 2.94
CA PHE A 52 11.22 -2.59 3.70
C PHE A 52 10.26 -1.92 4.70
N SER A 53 9.27 -2.64 5.21
CA SER A 53 8.30 -2.09 6.17
C SER A 53 8.96 -1.45 7.40
N GLY A 54 10.06 -2.04 7.88
CA GLY A 54 10.84 -1.48 8.99
C GLY A 54 11.52 -0.14 8.72
N LEU A 55 11.58 0.33 7.46
CA LEU A 55 12.09 1.65 7.09
C LEU A 55 10.96 2.69 6.91
N ALA A 56 9.70 2.27 7.03
CA ALA A 56 8.58 3.18 6.89
C ALA A 56 8.60 4.23 8.01
N PRO A 57 8.41 5.52 7.69
CA PRO A 57 8.35 6.55 8.73
C PRO A 57 7.05 6.43 9.54
N LYS A 58 7.13 6.73 10.84
CA LYS A 58 5.97 6.85 11.73
C LYS A 58 5.07 5.60 11.74
N VAL A 59 5.67 4.43 11.84
CA VAL A 59 4.92 3.17 12.04
C VAL A 59 4.25 3.21 13.42
N LEU A 60 2.92 3.07 13.41
CA LEU A 60 2.11 3.00 14.61
C LEU A 60 1.94 1.57 15.11
N LYS A 61 1.70 0.65 14.19
CA LYS A 61 1.48 -0.78 14.48
C LYS A 61 1.86 -1.62 13.29
N GLU A 62 2.37 -2.82 13.55
CA GLU A 62 2.79 -3.74 12.49
C GLU A 62 2.50 -5.18 12.92
N THR A 63 2.03 -5.99 11.97
CA THR A 63 1.86 -7.44 12.07
C THR A 63 2.58 -8.11 10.89
N ASP A 64 2.50 -9.43 10.80
CA ASP A 64 3.01 -10.16 9.63
C ASP A 64 2.27 -9.79 8.33
N LYS A 65 1.01 -9.33 8.43
CA LYS A 65 0.11 -9.10 7.28
C LYS A 65 -0.30 -7.65 7.08
N THR A 66 -0.09 -6.77 8.06
CA THR A 66 -0.55 -5.39 8.02
C THR A 66 0.49 -4.45 8.62
N ILE A 67 0.66 -3.29 8.02
CA ILE A 67 1.38 -2.16 8.60
C ILE A 67 0.44 -0.96 8.71
N VAL A 68 0.54 -0.23 9.82
CA VAL A 68 -0.18 1.03 10.02
C VAL A 68 0.80 2.15 10.21
N ILE A 69 0.66 3.18 9.40
CA ILE A 69 1.50 4.39 9.46
C ILE A 69 0.63 5.63 9.63
N GLU A 70 1.20 6.68 10.17
CA GLU A 70 0.59 8.01 10.13
C GLU A 70 0.55 8.52 8.69
N HIS A 71 -0.58 9.10 8.27
CA HIS A 71 -0.70 9.65 6.92
C HIS A 71 0.29 10.81 6.73
N PRO A 72 1.10 10.86 5.65
CA PRO A 72 2.13 11.89 5.44
C PRO A 72 1.56 13.32 5.33
N SER A 73 0.29 13.43 4.93
CA SER A 73 -0.45 14.71 4.86
C SER A 73 -1.82 14.53 5.50
N PRO A 74 -1.91 14.54 6.84
CA PRO A 74 -3.16 14.26 7.54
C PRO A 74 -4.21 15.34 7.27
N THR A 75 -5.47 14.92 7.07
CA THR A 75 -6.64 15.79 6.86
C THR A 75 -7.55 15.83 8.08
N ALA A 76 -7.23 15.10 9.14
CA ALA A 76 -7.93 15.05 10.41
C ALA A 76 -6.89 14.96 11.54
N ARG A 77 -7.31 15.16 12.79
CA ARG A 77 -6.45 15.03 13.99
C ARG A 77 -5.80 13.64 14.06
N ILE A 78 -6.56 12.62 13.73
CA ILE A 78 -6.07 11.24 13.55
C ILE A 78 -6.30 10.88 12.09
N HIS A 79 -5.24 10.52 11.38
CA HIS A 79 -5.30 10.03 10.02
C HIS A 79 -4.22 8.98 9.81
N TYR A 80 -4.62 7.72 9.89
CA TYR A 80 -3.75 6.57 9.71
C TYR A 80 -4.04 5.85 8.41
N LEU A 81 -2.99 5.28 7.82
CA LEU A 81 -3.08 4.35 6.70
C LEU A 81 -2.91 2.94 7.23
N VAL A 82 -3.94 2.12 7.08
CA VAL A 82 -3.92 0.68 7.38
C VAL A 82 -3.67 -0.05 6.06
N ILE A 83 -2.52 -0.68 5.94
CA ILE A 83 -1.98 -1.17 4.66
C ILE A 83 -1.72 -2.66 4.76
N PRO A 84 -2.43 -3.53 4.01
CA PRO A 84 -2.11 -4.95 3.90
C PRO A 84 -0.71 -5.16 3.29
N LYS A 85 0.08 -6.10 3.81
CA LYS A 85 1.42 -6.44 3.29
C LYS A 85 1.36 -7.41 2.09
N LYS A 86 0.35 -7.27 1.25
CA LYS A 86 0.19 -8.02 0.01
C LYS A 86 -0.18 -7.07 -1.10
N ASP A 87 0.42 -7.24 -2.28
CA ASP A 87 0.13 -6.37 -3.41
C ASP A 87 -1.29 -6.61 -3.93
N ILE A 88 -2.20 -5.77 -3.50
CA ILE A 88 -3.59 -5.66 -3.96
C ILE A 88 -3.76 -4.24 -4.46
N LYS A 89 -4.19 -4.03 -5.68
CA LYS A 89 -4.29 -2.67 -6.23
C LYS A 89 -5.47 -1.89 -5.66
N ASN A 90 -6.63 -2.54 -5.59
CA ASN A 90 -7.87 -1.93 -5.07
C ASN A 90 -8.89 -3.03 -4.71
N VAL A 91 -10.03 -2.63 -4.15
CA VAL A 91 -11.08 -3.54 -3.69
C VAL A 91 -11.66 -4.42 -4.81
N ALA A 92 -11.75 -3.90 -6.05
CA ALA A 92 -12.31 -4.66 -7.16
C ALA A 92 -11.42 -5.82 -7.65
N GLU A 93 -10.14 -5.83 -7.24
CA GLU A 93 -9.19 -6.90 -7.57
C GLU A 93 -8.99 -7.91 -6.43
N LEU A 94 -9.81 -7.85 -5.39
CA LEU A 94 -9.77 -8.81 -4.29
C LEU A 94 -10.17 -10.21 -4.73
N SER A 95 -9.53 -11.19 -4.11
CA SER A 95 -9.79 -12.61 -4.26
C SER A 95 -9.84 -13.29 -2.90
N ASP A 96 -10.31 -14.53 -2.84
CA ASP A 96 -10.33 -15.31 -1.60
C ASP A 96 -8.94 -15.50 -0.98
N ALA A 97 -7.88 -15.49 -1.81
CA ALA A 97 -6.50 -15.57 -1.35
C ALA A 97 -6.02 -14.31 -0.61
N ASP A 98 -6.82 -13.24 -0.60
CA ASP A 98 -6.50 -11.98 0.08
C ASP A 98 -7.20 -11.86 1.44
N ASN A 99 -8.15 -12.77 1.76
CA ASN A 99 -9.00 -12.71 2.95
C ASN A 99 -8.21 -12.58 4.26
N GLU A 100 -7.13 -13.32 4.42
CA GLU A 100 -6.32 -13.27 5.65
C GLU A 100 -5.68 -11.90 5.89
N TYR A 101 -5.29 -11.19 4.82
CA TYR A 101 -4.72 -9.84 4.90
C TYR A 101 -5.79 -8.80 5.24
N LEU A 102 -7.00 -8.95 4.69
CA LEU A 102 -8.12 -8.08 5.00
C LEU A 102 -8.60 -8.26 6.44
N ILE A 103 -8.74 -9.52 6.89
CA ILE A 103 -9.14 -9.82 8.26
C ILE A 103 -8.13 -9.22 9.24
N ASP A 104 -6.84 -9.36 8.97
CA ASP A 104 -5.79 -8.80 9.82
C ASP A 104 -5.82 -7.26 9.80
N ALA A 105 -5.99 -6.63 8.65
CA ALA A 105 -6.09 -5.17 8.53
C ALA A 105 -7.28 -4.61 9.35
N PHE A 106 -8.45 -5.24 9.26
CA PHE A 106 -9.61 -4.83 10.05
C PHE A 106 -9.45 -5.13 11.55
N LYS A 107 -8.75 -6.23 11.91
CA LYS A 107 -8.41 -6.52 13.29
C LYS A 107 -7.51 -5.43 13.87
N VAL A 108 -6.45 -5.06 13.17
CA VAL A 108 -5.51 -4.00 13.59
C VAL A 108 -6.23 -2.65 13.70
N ALA A 109 -7.07 -2.29 12.70
CA ALA A 109 -7.87 -1.07 12.77
C ALA A 109 -8.79 -1.04 13.99
N ARG A 110 -9.50 -2.15 14.29
CA ARG A 110 -10.33 -2.31 15.48
C ARG A 110 -9.53 -2.13 16.77
N GLU A 111 -8.33 -2.67 16.84
CA GLU A 111 -7.46 -2.52 18.01
C GLU A 111 -7.10 -1.06 18.25
N ILE A 112 -6.68 -0.33 17.20
CA ILE A 112 -6.35 1.11 17.28
C ILE A 112 -7.58 1.92 17.73
N ILE A 113 -8.75 1.66 17.15
CA ILE A 113 -10.01 2.32 17.53
C ILE A 113 -10.28 2.16 19.02
N LYS A 114 -10.08 0.94 19.57
CA LYS A 114 -10.28 0.66 20.99
C LYS A 114 -9.20 1.28 21.87
N GLU A 115 -7.94 1.13 21.51
CA GLU A 115 -6.78 1.63 22.26
C GLU A 115 -6.84 3.16 22.40
N GLN A 116 -7.33 3.86 21.36
CA GLN A 116 -7.44 5.31 21.34
C GLN A 116 -8.84 5.84 21.69
N ASN A 117 -9.77 4.94 22.07
CA ASN A 117 -11.16 5.27 22.43
C ASN A 117 -11.87 6.13 21.37
N LEU A 118 -11.69 5.80 20.08
CA LEU A 118 -12.30 6.55 18.99
C LEU A 118 -13.78 6.21 18.89
N THR A 119 -14.66 7.21 19.07
CA THR A 119 -16.12 7.08 18.93
C THR A 119 -16.62 7.60 17.59
N ASP A 120 -16.02 8.69 17.11
CA ASP A 120 -16.36 9.34 15.83
C ASP A 120 -15.21 9.14 14.85
N TYR A 121 -15.28 8.06 14.08
CA TYR A 121 -14.26 7.70 13.10
C TYR A 121 -14.87 7.29 11.78
N ARG A 122 -14.03 7.33 10.75
CA ARG A 122 -14.31 6.75 9.41
C ARG A 122 -13.19 5.80 9.04
N LEU A 123 -13.58 4.67 8.43
CA LEU A 123 -12.65 3.76 7.76
C LEU A 123 -13.06 3.68 6.30
N THR A 124 -12.23 4.24 5.42
CA THR A 124 -12.52 4.36 3.97
C THR A 124 -11.37 3.84 3.14
N THR A 125 -11.67 3.45 1.91
CA THR A 125 -10.66 3.12 0.89
C THR A 125 -11.05 3.74 -0.45
N ASN A 126 -10.07 4.02 -1.28
CA ASN A 126 -10.24 4.66 -2.56
C ASN A 126 -10.15 3.65 -3.71
N GLY A 127 -10.98 3.84 -4.74
CA GLY A 127 -10.86 3.15 -6.02
C GLY A 127 -9.88 3.85 -6.97
N PRO A 128 -9.63 3.28 -8.18
CA PRO A 128 -8.58 3.72 -9.09
C PRO A 128 -8.58 5.21 -9.44
N GLY A 129 -9.75 5.84 -9.55
CA GLY A 129 -9.87 7.28 -9.89
C GLY A 129 -9.51 8.22 -8.73
N PHE A 130 -9.38 7.71 -7.50
CA PHE A 130 -9.11 8.49 -6.30
C PHE A 130 -7.83 8.03 -5.57
N GLN A 131 -7.16 7.00 -6.08
CA GLN A 131 -5.91 6.51 -5.52
C GLN A 131 -4.72 7.34 -6.03
N THR A 132 -3.90 7.86 -5.11
CA THR A 132 -2.60 8.44 -5.44
C THR A 132 -1.58 7.34 -5.78
N ALA A 133 -1.65 6.21 -5.08
CA ALA A 133 -0.86 5.02 -5.34
C ALA A 133 -1.79 3.83 -5.58
N THR A 134 -1.57 3.05 -6.63
CA THR A 134 -2.37 1.85 -6.96
C THR A 134 -1.99 0.68 -6.04
N TYR A 135 -2.22 0.86 -4.76
CA TYR A 135 -2.01 -0.13 -3.72
C TYR A 135 -3.14 0.00 -2.69
N LEU A 136 -3.77 -1.12 -2.33
CA LEU A 136 -4.90 -1.10 -1.40
C LEU A 136 -4.45 -0.61 -0.02
N HIS A 137 -5.12 0.41 0.47
CA HIS A 137 -4.98 0.91 1.83
C HIS A 137 -6.31 1.46 2.32
N PHE A 138 -6.47 1.46 3.63
CA PHE A 138 -7.63 2.03 4.29
C PHE A 138 -7.21 3.27 5.07
N HIS A 139 -7.98 4.34 4.95
CA HIS A 139 -7.83 5.55 5.75
C HIS A 139 -8.68 5.43 7.01
N LEU A 140 -8.05 5.37 8.16
CA LEU A 140 -8.72 5.52 9.46
C LEU A 140 -8.59 6.98 9.90
N THR A 141 -9.68 7.71 9.89
CA THR A 141 -9.73 9.12 10.27
C THR A 141 -10.65 9.36 11.46
N ALA A 142 -10.25 10.24 12.38
CA ALA A 142 -11.05 10.72 13.51
C ALA A 142 -10.63 12.14 13.91
N ASN A 143 -11.56 12.89 14.53
CA ASN A 143 -11.34 14.24 15.05
C ASN A 143 -11.35 14.27 16.58
#